data_0cd2565c07149a38e989cf9e66257e5b
#
_entry.id   0cd2565c07149a38e989cf9e66257e5b
#
_cell.length_a   1.000
_cell.length_b   1.000
_cell.length_c   1.000
_cell.angle_alpha   90.00
_cell.angle_beta   90.00
_cell.angle_gamma   90.00
#
_symmetry.space_group_name_H-M   'P 1'
#
loop_
_entity.id
_entity.type
_entity.pdbx_description
1 polymer ?
#
loop_
_entity_poly.entity_id
_entity_poly.type
_entity_poly.pdbx_seq_one_letter_code
_entity_poly.pdbx_strand_id
1 'polypeptide(L)'
;MLEDEANIRSFVVINLKRAGYDTIEAGTGEEALALIQKNPDVKVALLDIMLPGEMDGFEVCRRIRAGNAQLGIIMLTARTQEMDKVSGLMTGADDYVTKPFSPAELTARVDALFRRTGGPVIRDMDEIERPPFLLNTRNRTLEKNGKRVKLTQVEFSIVKLFMENPGKALSREEILEAVWGKEYLGELKIVDVNIRRLRVKLEDDPQNPSFVTTVWGFGYKWEI
;
A
#
# COMPACT_ATOMS: atom_id res chain seq x y z
N MET A 1 2.23 -7.62 -15.09
CA MET A 1 3.14 -6.47 -15.28
C MET A 1 3.93 -6.70 -16.56
N LEU A 2 3.73 -5.84 -17.56
CA LEU A 2 4.47 -5.85 -18.84
C LEU A 2 5.42 -4.65 -18.87
N GLU A 3 6.72 -4.91 -18.93
CA GLU A 3 7.82 -3.96 -18.95
C GLU A 3 9.06 -4.69 -19.45
N ASP A 4 9.75 -4.17 -20.44
CA ASP A 4 10.94 -4.81 -21.01
C ASP A 4 12.18 -4.60 -20.11
N GLU A 5 12.30 -3.42 -19.49
CA GLU A 5 13.39 -3.13 -18.57
C GLU A 5 13.27 -3.92 -17.25
N ALA A 6 14.12 -4.94 -17.09
CA ALA A 6 14.08 -5.84 -15.93
C ALA A 6 14.17 -5.11 -14.58
N ASN A 7 14.94 -4.02 -14.50
CA ASN A 7 15.10 -3.24 -13.27
C ASN A 7 13.80 -2.52 -12.89
N ILE A 8 13.12 -1.89 -13.87
CA ILE A 8 11.85 -1.20 -13.64
C ILE A 8 10.78 -2.24 -13.29
N ARG A 9 10.70 -3.33 -14.04
CA ARG A 9 9.78 -4.44 -13.79
C ARG A 9 9.93 -4.99 -12.37
N SER A 10 11.15 -5.32 -11.97
CA SER A 10 11.44 -5.84 -10.63
C SER A 10 11.09 -4.84 -9.53
N PHE A 11 11.39 -3.55 -9.72
CA PHE A 11 11.04 -2.50 -8.79
C PHE A 11 9.51 -2.43 -8.56
N VAL A 12 8.72 -2.43 -9.63
CA VAL A 12 7.25 -2.41 -9.56
C VAL A 12 6.73 -3.67 -8.87
N VAL A 13 7.21 -4.84 -9.29
CA VAL A 13 6.78 -6.15 -8.77
C VAL A 13 7.04 -6.27 -7.27
N ILE A 14 8.21 -5.86 -6.79
CA ILE A 14 8.54 -5.87 -5.35
C ILE A 14 7.55 -5.01 -4.56
N ASN A 15 7.19 -3.83 -5.06
CA ASN A 15 6.27 -2.95 -4.36
C ASN A 15 4.82 -3.48 -4.38
N LEU A 16 4.39 -4.08 -5.48
CA LEU A 16 3.08 -4.73 -5.57
C LEU A 16 2.99 -5.96 -4.65
N LYS A 17 4.03 -6.80 -4.60
CA LYS A 17 4.10 -7.93 -3.66
C LYS A 17 4.06 -7.48 -2.21
N ARG A 18 4.75 -6.38 -1.87
CA ARG A 18 4.68 -5.76 -0.53
C ARG A 18 3.28 -5.23 -0.19
N ALA A 19 2.53 -4.83 -1.22
CA ALA A 19 1.13 -4.42 -1.09
C ALA A 19 0.14 -5.60 -1.10
N GLY A 20 0.62 -6.84 -1.09
CA GLY A 20 -0.20 -8.05 -0.99
C GLY A 20 -0.74 -8.58 -2.31
N TYR A 21 -0.21 -8.12 -3.46
CA TYR A 21 -0.60 -8.62 -4.76
C TYR A 21 0.26 -9.79 -5.22
N ASP A 22 -0.36 -10.83 -5.75
CA ASP A 22 0.32 -11.80 -6.59
C ASP A 22 0.58 -11.18 -7.96
N THR A 23 1.79 -11.35 -8.47
CA THR A 23 2.23 -10.69 -9.70
C THR A 23 2.73 -11.70 -10.73
N ILE A 24 2.35 -11.47 -11.98
CA ILE A 24 2.83 -12.18 -13.15
C ILE A 24 3.64 -11.18 -13.99
N GLU A 25 4.81 -11.57 -14.45
CA GLU A 25 5.76 -10.72 -15.15
C GLU A 25 5.85 -11.10 -16.63
N ALA A 26 5.95 -10.11 -17.49
CA ALA A 26 6.18 -10.27 -18.92
C ALA A 26 7.17 -9.22 -19.41
N GLY A 27 8.08 -9.59 -20.28
CA GLY A 27 9.06 -8.72 -20.91
C GLY A 27 8.66 -8.30 -22.34
N THR A 28 7.68 -8.99 -22.96
CA THR A 28 7.18 -8.68 -24.30
C THR A 28 5.66 -8.71 -24.37
N GLY A 29 5.09 -8.07 -25.40
CA GLY A 29 3.64 -8.05 -25.60
C GLY A 29 3.05 -9.42 -25.85
N GLU A 30 3.73 -10.27 -26.62
CA GLU A 30 3.33 -11.64 -26.92
C GLU A 30 3.28 -12.50 -25.64
N GLU A 31 4.33 -12.38 -24.82
CA GLU A 31 4.38 -13.05 -23.51
C GLU A 31 3.24 -12.63 -22.61
N ALA A 32 2.96 -11.32 -22.53
CA ALA A 32 1.87 -10.79 -21.72
C ALA A 32 0.51 -11.34 -22.16
N LEU A 33 0.22 -11.38 -23.44
CA LEU A 33 -1.04 -11.93 -23.97
C LEU A 33 -1.16 -13.42 -23.68
N ALA A 34 -0.08 -14.19 -23.86
CA ALA A 34 -0.08 -15.62 -23.56
C ALA A 34 -0.30 -15.90 -22.05
N LEU A 35 0.31 -15.08 -21.17
CA LEU A 35 0.16 -15.20 -19.74
C LEU A 35 -1.26 -14.82 -19.27
N ILE A 36 -1.87 -13.79 -19.83
CA ILE A 36 -3.27 -13.42 -19.52
C ILE A 36 -4.24 -14.53 -19.90
N GLN A 37 -4.04 -15.17 -21.05
CA GLN A 37 -4.87 -16.32 -21.46
C GLN A 37 -4.75 -17.52 -20.52
N LYS A 38 -3.55 -17.77 -20.01
CA LYS A 38 -3.28 -18.87 -19.07
C LYS A 38 -3.75 -18.60 -17.64
N ASN A 39 -3.95 -17.32 -17.28
CA ASN A 39 -4.30 -16.90 -15.94
C ASN A 39 -5.59 -16.05 -15.94
N PRO A 40 -6.76 -16.66 -16.05
CA PRO A 40 -8.04 -15.94 -16.16
C PRO A 40 -8.40 -15.13 -14.91
N ASP A 41 -7.74 -15.42 -13.79
CA ASP A 41 -7.96 -14.73 -12.51
C ASP A 41 -7.22 -13.38 -12.40
N VAL A 42 -6.38 -13.03 -13.37
CA VAL A 42 -5.75 -11.71 -13.42
C VAL A 42 -6.83 -10.63 -13.51
N LYS A 43 -6.75 -9.65 -12.60
CA LYS A 43 -7.74 -8.57 -12.49
C LYS A 43 -7.23 -7.24 -13.01
N VAL A 44 -5.91 -7.00 -12.95
CA VAL A 44 -5.29 -5.75 -13.39
C VAL A 44 -4.03 -6.04 -14.20
N ALA A 45 -3.89 -5.38 -15.34
CA ALA A 45 -2.67 -5.36 -16.16
C ALA A 45 -2.02 -3.98 -16.09
N LEU A 46 -0.72 -3.94 -15.81
CA LEU A 46 0.12 -2.77 -15.95
C LEU A 46 0.93 -2.95 -17.24
N LEU A 47 0.79 -2.03 -18.17
CA LEU A 47 1.37 -2.14 -19.51
C LEU A 47 2.27 -0.94 -19.78
N ASP A 48 3.57 -1.17 -20.00
CA ASP A 48 4.41 -0.14 -20.58
C ASP A 48 4.01 0.11 -22.04
N ILE A 49 3.95 1.38 -22.42
CA ILE A 49 3.67 1.78 -23.80
C ILE A 49 4.87 1.50 -24.69
N MET A 50 6.06 1.83 -24.21
CA MET A 50 7.30 1.80 -24.99
C MET A 50 7.97 0.43 -24.85
N LEU A 51 7.58 -0.49 -25.71
CA LEU A 51 8.18 -1.83 -25.77
C LEU A 51 9.02 -1.97 -27.05
N PRO A 52 10.14 -2.67 -26.98
CA PRO A 52 10.89 -3.02 -28.18
C PRO A 52 10.13 -4.10 -28.97
N GLY A 53 10.19 -4.02 -30.31
CA GLY A 53 9.58 -5.02 -31.19
C GLY A 53 8.39 -4.49 -31.99
N GLU A 54 7.61 -5.43 -32.54
CA GLU A 54 6.48 -5.10 -33.43
C GLU A 54 5.18 -4.78 -32.65
N MET A 55 5.12 -5.17 -31.37
CA MET A 55 3.94 -5.01 -30.54
C MET A 55 4.21 -4.06 -29.37
N ASP A 56 3.70 -2.84 -29.47
CA ASP A 56 3.72 -1.86 -28.37
C ASP A 56 2.64 -2.12 -27.32
N GLY A 57 2.68 -1.38 -26.20
CA GLY A 57 1.69 -1.54 -25.14
C GLY A 57 0.28 -1.18 -25.55
N PHE A 58 0.09 -0.33 -26.56
CA PHE A 58 -1.24 0.01 -27.08
C PHE A 58 -1.85 -1.15 -27.85
N GLU A 59 -1.07 -1.86 -28.66
CA GLU A 59 -1.54 -3.04 -29.37
C GLU A 59 -1.89 -4.15 -28.38
N VAL A 60 -1.08 -4.36 -27.35
CA VAL A 60 -1.40 -5.31 -26.25
C VAL A 60 -2.71 -4.93 -25.59
N CYS A 61 -2.93 -3.66 -25.25
CA CYS A 61 -4.17 -3.17 -24.66
C CYS A 61 -5.38 -3.46 -25.56
N ARG A 62 -5.31 -3.14 -26.85
CA ARG A 62 -6.38 -3.42 -27.83
C ARG A 62 -6.75 -4.90 -27.90
N ARG A 63 -5.73 -5.78 -27.96
CA ARG A 63 -5.96 -7.23 -28.01
C ARG A 63 -6.58 -7.77 -26.73
N ILE A 64 -6.15 -7.26 -25.57
CA ILE A 64 -6.79 -7.61 -24.29
C ILE A 64 -8.26 -7.19 -24.31
N ARG A 65 -8.56 -5.96 -24.71
CA ARG A 65 -9.94 -5.43 -24.74
C ARG A 65 -10.85 -6.19 -25.71
N ALA A 66 -10.33 -6.65 -26.82
CA ALA A 66 -11.10 -7.48 -27.77
C ALA A 66 -11.54 -8.82 -27.16
N GLY A 67 -10.77 -9.38 -26.20
CA GLY A 67 -11.07 -10.66 -25.57
C GLY A 67 -11.60 -10.55 -24.12
N ASN A 68 -11.31 -9.47 -23.40
CA ASN A 68 -11.68 -9.30 -22.00
C ASN A 68 -11.95 -7.81 -21.66
N ALA A 69 -13.22 -7.45 -21.62
CA ALA A 69 -13.66 -6.09 -21.27
C ALA A 69 -13.55 -5.79 -19.77
N GLN A 70 -13.44 -6.80 -18.91
CA GLN A 70 -13.48 -6.66 -17.43
C GLN A 70 -12.08 -6.52 -16.80
N LEU A 71 -11.01 -6.88 -17.50
CA LEU A 71 -9.65 -6.75 -17.01
C LEU A 71 -9.30 -5.26 -16.83
N GLY A 72 -8.90 -4.84 -15.65
CA GLY A 72 -8.41 -3.48 -15.44
C GLY A 72 -7.09 -3.25 -16.14
N ILE A 73 -6.90 -2.13 -16.83
CA ILE A 73 -5.65 -1.81 -17.55
C ILE A 73 -5.16 -0.43 -17.15
N ILE A 74 -3.92 -0.38 -16.65
CA ILE A 74 -3.17 0.85 -16.41
C ILE A 74 -2.00 0.91 -17.40
N MET A 75 -1.93 1.98 -18.18
CA MET A 75 -0.80 2.23 -19.09
C MET A 75 0.29 3.00 -18.36
N LEU A 76 1.55 2.59 -18.52
CA LEU A 76 2.72 3.33 -18.05
C LEU A 76 3.34 4.08 -19.22
N THR A 77 3.52 5.40 -19.09
CA THR A 77 3.98 6.26 -20.19
C THR A 77 5.15 7.17 -19.77
N ALA A 78 6.08 7.43 -20.69
CA ALA A 78 7.23 8.26 -20.42
C ALA A 78 6.95 9.78 -20.47
N ARG A 79 5.81 10.25 -21.08
CA ARG A 79 5.53 11.69 -21.24
C ARG A 79 4.06 12.05 -21.49
N THR A 80 3.70 13.28 -21.04
CA THR A 80 2.40 13.92 -21.24
C THR A 80 2.01 14.15 -22.72
N GLN A 81 2.95 14.37 -23.63
CA GLN A 81 2.66 14.56 -25.06
C GLN A 81 2.16 13.29 -25.77
N GLU A 82 2.48 12.11 -25.25
CA GLU A 82 1.90 10.85 -25.73
C GLU A 82 0.47 10.69 -25.21
N MET A 83 0.19 11.18 -24.01
CA MET A 83 -1.20 11.22 -23.47
C MET A 83 -2.10 12.11 -24.33
N ASP A 84 -1.60 13.24 -24.85
CA ASP A 84 -2.40 14.12 -25.74
C ASP A 84 -2.71 13.48 -27.10
N LYS A 85 -1.85 12.61 -27.62
CA LYS A 85 -2.11 11.79 -28.79
C LYS A 85 -3.04 10.60 -28.50
N VAL A 86 -3.07 10.15 -27.27
CA VAL A 86 -3.85 9.03 -26.74
C VAL A 86 -5.17 9.48 -26.11
N SER A 87 -5.34 10.79 -25.86
CA SER A 87 -6.60 11.38 -25.34
C SER A 87 -7.80 11.12 -26.24
N GLY A 88 -7.60 10.50 -27.38
CA GLY A 88 -8.67 9.84 -28.05
C GLY A 88 -9.00 8.48 -27.43
N LEU A 89 -9.73 8.42 -26.35
CA LEU A 89 -10.74 7.36 -25.98
C LEU A 89 -10.69 5.97 -26.70
N MET A 90 -9.60 5.64 -27.42
CA MET A 90 -9.58 4.56 -28.41
C MET A 90 -8.78 3.32 -28.00
N THR A 91 -8.00 3.35 -26.93
CA THR A 91 -7.22 2.16 -26.56
C THR A 91 -7.90 1.25 -25.54
N GLY A 92 -8.92 1.75 -24.82
CA GLY A 92 -9.64 0.96 -23.82
C GLY A 92 -8.90 0.78 -22.48
N ALA A 93 -7.84 1.55 -22.20
CA ALA A 93 -7.22 1.58 -20.89
C ALA A 93 -8.11 2.29 -19.87
N ASP A 94 -8.02 1.89 -18.60
CA ASP A 94 -8.81 2.46 -17.51
C ASP A 94 -8.09 3.61 -16.80
N ASP A 95 -6.75 3.62 -16.83
CA ASP A 95 -5.94 4.66 -16.22
C ASP A 95 -4.55 4.77 -16.90
N TYR A 96 -3.86 5.89 -16.64
CA TYR A 96 -2.53 6.19 -17.16
C TYR A 96 -1.64 6.71 -16.04
N VAL A 97 -0.38 6.26 -16.01
CA VAL A 97 0.63 6.70 -15.04
C VAL A 97 1.87 7.14 -15.77
N THR A 98 2.31 8.38 -15.52
CA THR A 98 3.52 8.92 -16.16
C THR A 98 4.78 8.49 -15.42
N LYS A 99 5.79 8.05 -16.16
CA LYS A 99 7.15 7.80 -15.64
C LYS A 99 7.92 9.13 -15.53
N PRO A 100 8.66 9.39 -14.43
CA PRO A 100 8.81 8.54 -13.26
C PRO A 100 7.62 8.65 -12.28
N PHE A 101 7.20 7.53 -11.73
CA PHE A 101 6.10 7.44 -10.75
C PHE A 101 6.62 7.00 -9.38
N SER A 102 5.90 7.38 -8.33
CA SER A 102 6.16 6.82 -7.01
C SER A 102 5.49 5.45 -6.83
N PRO A 103 6.12 4.50 -6.10
CA PRO A 103 5.47 3.22 -5.78
C PRO A 103 4.11 3.38 -5.11
N ALA A 104 3.98 4.35 -4.22
CA ALA A 104 2.74 4.64 -3.50
C ALA A 104 1.62 5.09 -4.47
N GLU A 105 1.94 5.93 -5.45
CA GLU A 105 0.99 6.37 -6.47
C GLU A 105 0.51 5.19 -7.31
N LEU A 106 1.45 4.41 -7.86
CA LEU A 106 1.11 3.27 -8.69
C LEU A 106 0.25 2.25 -7.94
N THR A 107 0.65 1.91 -6.70
CA THR A 107 -0.12 0.98 -5.86
C THR A 107 -1.53 1.51 -5.60
N ALA A 108 -1.69 2.81 -5.28
CA ALA A 108 -3.00 3.41 -5.04
C ALA A 108 -3.94 3.29 -6.25
N ARG A 109 -3.40 3.45 -7.47
CA ARG A 109 -4.17 3.33 -8.72
C ARG A 109 -4.54 1.87 -9.00
N VAL A 110 -3.59 0.94 -8.77
CA VAL A 110 -3.86 -0.51 -8.89
C VAL A 110 -4.98 -0.92 -7.94
N ASP A 111 -4.97 -0.48 -6.68
CA ASP A 111 -6.01 -0.81 -5.72
C ASP A 111 -7.38 -0.24 -6.12
N ALA A 112 -7.41 1.00 -6.61
CA ALA A 112 -8.65 1.61 -7.06
C ALA A 112 -9.27 0.84 -8.22
N LEU A 113 -8.43 0.39 -9.17
CA LEU A 113 -8.89 -0.37 -10.33
C LEU A 113 -9.25 -1.81 -9.96
N PHE A 114 -8.46 -2.46 -9.12
CA PHE A 114 -8.71 -3.83 -8.64
C PHE A 114 -10.06 -3.96 -7.93
N ARG A 115 -10.45 -2.97 -7.11
CA ARG A 115 -11.79 -2.94 -6.50
C ARG A 115 -12.91 -2.87 -7.53
N ARG A 116 -12.73 -2.12 -8.63
CA ARG A 116 -13.74 -1.98 -9.71
C ARG A 116 -13.89 -3.25 -10.53
N THR A 117 -12.83 -4.02 -10.72
CA THR A 117 -12.85 -5.27 -11.50
C THR A 117 -13.41 -6.47 -10.71
N GLY A 118 -14.03 -6.24 -9.55
CA GLY A 118 -14.61 -7.30 -8.72
C GLY A 118 -13.57 -8.24 -8.12
N GLY A 119 -12.33 -7.78 -7.99
CA GLY A 119 -11.33 -8.44 -7.17
C GLY A 119 -11.88 -8.60 -5.75
N PRO A 120 -11.58 -9.71 -5.02
CA PRO A 120 -11.84 -9.75 -3.61
C PRO A 120 -11.24 -8.45 -3.04
N VAL A 121 -12.01 -7.76 -2.21
CA VAL A 121 -11.42 -6.71 -1.38
C VAL A 121 -10.30 -7.46 -0.67
N ILE A 122 -9.04 -7.26 -1.09
CA ILE A 122 -7.90 -7.66 -0.30
C ILE A 122 -8.15 -6.88 0.98
N ARG A 123 -8.72 -7.56 1.99
CA ARG A 123 -8.87 -7.01 3.33
C ARG A 123 -7.45 -6.75 3.74
N ASP A 124 -7.15 -5.55 3.65
CA ASP A 124 -5.90 -4.86 3.72
C ASP A 124 -4.90 -5.59 4.62
N MET A 125 -3.77 -6.00 4.04
CA MET A 125 -2.53 -6.07 4.83
C MET A 125 -2.17 -4.68 5.40
N ASP A 126 -2.89 -3.64 4.95
CA ASP A 126 -2.80 -2.27 5.44
C ASP A 126 -3.76 -1.97 6.61
N GLU A 127 -4.67 -2.87 6.97
CA GLU A 127 -5.56 -2.71 8.11
C GLU A 127 -5.20 -3.68 9.23
N ILE A 128 -4.94 -3.11 10.40
CA ILE A 128 -4.72 -3.87 11.62
C ILE A 128 -5.95 -3.64 12.50
N GLU A 129 -6.78 -4.67 12.62
CA GLU A 129 -7.95 -4.64 13.47
C GLU A 129 -7.62 -5.18 14.86
N ARG A 130 -7.87 -4.34 15.86
CA ARG A 130 -7.79 -4.67 17.29
C ARG A 130 -8.96 -3.99 17.97
N PRO A 131 -10.14 -4.62 18.04
CA PRO A 131 -11.33 -3.99 18.56
C PRO A 131 -11.10 -3.34 19.93
N PRO A 132 -11.56 -2.09 20.13
CA PRO A 132 -12.45 -1.30 19.27
C PRO A 132 -11.74 -0.48 18.18
N PHE A 133 -10.45 -0.76 17.88
CA PHE A 133 -9.61 0.02 16.97
C PHE A 133 -9.45 -0.66 15.62
N LEU A 134 -9.45 0.18 14.58
CA LEU A 134 -9.07 -0.15 13.21
C LEU A 134 -7.99 0.83 12.76
N LEU A 135 -6.78 0.32 12.52
CA LEU A 135 -5.66 1.10 12.01
C LEU A 135 -5.49 0.83 10.51
N ASN A 136 -5.59 1.86 9.68
CA ASN A 136 -5.24 1.78 8.27
C ASN A 136 -3.83 2.36 8.07
N THR A 137 -2.87 1.49 7.77
CA THR A 137 -1.45 1.85 7.65
C THR A 137 -1.16 2.64 6.39
N ARG A 138 -1.94 2.43 5.34
CA ARG A 138 -1.83 3.10 4.05
C ARG A 138 -2.30 4.54 4.10
N ASN A 139 -3.50 4.75 4.62
CA ASN A 139 -4.08 6.09 4.75
C ASN A 139 -3.60 6.80 6.01
N ARG A 140 -2.81 6.11 6.85
CA ARG A 140 -2.33 6.59 8.15
C ARG A 140 -3.47 7.10 9.04
N THR A 141 -4.54 6.32 9.14
CA THR A 141 -5.71 6.65 9.94
C THR A 141 -5.94 5.62 11.03
N LEU A 142 -6.48 6.09 12.14
CA LEU A 142 -6.97 5.25 13.24
C LEU A 142 -8.44 5.58 13.47
N GLU A 143 -9.23 4.53 13.65
CA GLU A 143 -10.61 4.64 14.09
C GLU A 143 -10.80 3.91 15.42
N LYS A 144 -11.62 4.45 16.31
CA LYS A 144 -12.13 3.80 17.52
C LYS A 144 -13.66 3.73 17.44
N ASN A 145 -14.24 2.53 17.41
CA ASN A 145 -15.68 2.33 17.23
C ASN A 145 -16.22 3.06 15.96
N GLY A 146 -15.51 2.98 14.84
CA GLY A 146 -15.88 3.63 13.57
C GLY A 146 -15.73 5.17 13.56
N LYS A 147 -15.19 5.77 14.62
CA LYS A 147 -14.92 7.21 14.68
C LYS A 147 -13.43 7.49 14.54
N ARG A 148 -13.08 8.39 13.62
CA ARG A 148 -11.69 8.75 13.35
C ARG A 148 -11.03 9.43 14.55
N VAL A 149 -9.86 8.90 14.96
CA VAL A 149 -8.99 9.48 15.99
C VAL A 149 -7.88 10.29 15.31
N LYS A 150 -7.72 11.56 15.67
CA LYS A 150 -6.67 12.42 15.11
C LYS A 150 -5.35 12.16 15.80
N LEU A 151 -4.41 11.55 15.10
CA LEU A 151 -3.05 11.26 15.56
C LEU A 151 -2.03 12.15 14.84
N THR A 152 -0.96 12.52 15.54
CA THR A 152 0.27 13.04 14.92
C THR A 152 1.04 11.88 14.26
N GLN A 153 2.06 12.20 13.46
CA GLN A 153 2.87 11.18 12.79
C GLN A 153 3.56 10.24 13.78
N VAL A 154 4.09 10.79 14.87
CA VAL A 154 4.76 10.01 15.93
C VAL A 154 3.75 9.13 16.67
N GLU A 155 2.60 9.68 17.06
CA GLU A 155 1.53 8.93 17.72
C GLU A 155 1.03 7.78 16.85
N PHE A 156 0.86 8.01 15.54
CA PHE A 156 0.48 6.97 14.60
C PHE A 156 1.53 5.85 14.55
N SER A 157 2.83 6.20 14.49
CA SER A 157 3.91 5.21 14.46
C SER A 157 3.96 4.37 15.74
N ILE A 158 3.70 4.98 16.89
CA ILE A 158 3.62 4.25 18.18
C ILE A 158 2.42 3.30 18.20
N VAL A 159 1.23 3.76 17.79
CA VAL A 159 0.02 2.91 17.74
C VAL A 159 0.23 1.74 16.78
N LYS A 160 0.80 2.01 15.60
CA LYS A 160 1.14 0.96 14.64
C LYS A 160 2.06 -0.09 15.26
N LEU A 161 3.16 0.34 15.88
CA LEU A 161 4.10 -0.56 16.54
C LEU A 161 3.42 -1.44 17.59
N PHE A 162 2.54 -0.88 18.40
CA PHE A 162 1.79 -1.63 19.40
C PHE A 162 0.78 -2.60 18.80
N MET A 163 0.00 -2.17 17.82
CA MET A 163 -1.01 -3.02 17.19
C MET A 163 -0.38 -4.15 16.35
N GLU A 164 0.85 -3.99 15.86
CA GLU A 164 1.64 -5.05 15.23
C GLU A 164 2.23 -6.04 16.25
N ASN A 165 2.34 -5.65 17.53
CA ASN A 165 2.91 -6.46 18.61
C ASN A 165 1.93 -6.62 19.80
N PRO A 166 0.70 -7.12 19.58
CA PRO A 166 -0.32 -7.19 20.62
C PRO A 166 0.12 -8.10 21.76
N GLY A 167 -0.10 -7.68 23.00
CA GLY A 167 0.25 -8.43 24.20
C GLY A 167 1.75 -8.48 24.52
N LYS A 168 2.63 -8.04 23.60
CA LYS A 168 4.06 -7.97 23.84
C LYS A 168 4.41 -6.70 24.63
N ALA A 169 5.16 -6.86 25.73
CA ALA A 169 5.77 -5.73 26.40
C ALA A 169 6.94 -5.20 25.56
N LEU A 170 6.95 -3.89 25.28
CA LEU A 170 8.00 -3.19 24.56
C LEU A 170 8.72 -2.26 25.53
N SER A 171 10.05 -2.31 25.56
CA SER A 171 10.83 -1.40 26.37
C SER A 171 10.77 0.03 25.82
N ARG A 172 11.15 1.02 26.63
CA ARG A 172 11.23 2.40 26.17
C ARG A 172 12.25 2.56 25.06
N GLU A 173 13.35 1.83 25.14
CA GLU A 173 14.42 1.78 24.15
C GLU A 173 13.91 1.18 22.83
N GLU A 174 13.22 0.03 22.87
CA GLU A 174 12.62 -0.59 21.69
C GLU A 174 11.63 0.35 20.99
N ILE A 175 10.78 1.04 21.77
CA ILE A 175 9.83 2.01 21.21
C ILE A 175 10.56 3.21 20.61
N LEU A 176 11.57 3.74 21.31
CA LEU A 176 12.38 4.87 20.83
C LEU A 176 13.06 4.53 19.51
N GLU A 177 13.77 3.39 19.46
CA GLU A 177 14.48 2.94 18.27
C GLU A 177 13.53 2.71 17.08
N ALA A 178 12.40 2.04 17.32
CA ALA A 178 11.43 1.74 16.27
C ALA A 178 10.74 2.98 15.67
N VAL A 179 10.51 4.02 16.48
CA VAL A 179 9.73 5.20 16.08
C VAL A 179 10.61 6.38 15.67
N TRP A 180 11.74 6.60 16.34
CA TRP A 180 12.65 7.73 16.07
C TRP A 180 13.96 7.31 15.39
N GLY A 181 14.27 6.00 15.35
CA GLY A 181 15.48 5.46 14.72
C GLY A 181 16.64 5.30 15.71
N LYS A 182 17.60 4.43 15.33
CA LYS A 182 18.76 4.07 16.18
C LYS A 182 19.68 5.25 16.50
N GLU A 183 19.73 6.25 15.65
CA GLU A 183 20.63 7.41 15.79
C GLU A 183 19.97 8.57 16.52
N TYR A 184 18.81 8.37 17.11
CA TYR A 184 18.14 9.42 17.86
C TYR A 184 18.86 9.70 19.18
N LEU A 185 19.38 10.93 19.34
CA LEU A 185 20.17 11.36 20.50
C LEU A 185 19.32 11.98 21.64
N GLY A 186 18.00 11.88 21.57
CA GLY A 186 17.11 12.44 22.58
C GLY A 186 16.89 11.52 23.78
N GLU A 187 16.22 12.06 24.80
CA GLU A 187 15.94 11.35 26.05
C GLU A 187 14.79 10.34 25.90
N LEU A 188 14.88 9.20 26.59
CA LEU A 188 13.82 8.18 26.67
C LEU A 188 12.46 8.75 27.14
N LYS A 189 12.48 9.83 27.91
CA LYS A 189 11.29 10.52 28.43
C LYS A 189 10.32 10.98 27.32
N ILE A 190 10.82 11.15 26.08
CA ILE A 190 9.94 11.49 24.95
C ILE A 190 8.91 10.40 24.67
N VAL A 191 9.24 9.15 24.95
CA VAL A 191 8.30 8.01 24.85
C VAL A 191 7.16 8.21 25.83
N ASP A 192 7.47 8.46 27.11
CA ASP A 192 6.44 8.62 28.16
C ASP A 192 5.50 9.79 27.87
N VAL A 193 6.03 10.90 27.33
CA VAL A 193 5.24 12.07 26.91
C VAL A 193 4.25 11.69 25.81
N ASN A 194 4.69 10.94 24.81
CA ASN A 194 3.82 10.54 23.69
C ASN A 194 2.80 9.47 24.12
N ILE A 195 3.19 8.54 24.99
CA ILE A 195 2.24 7.57 25.57
C ILE A 195 1.14 8.29 26.35
N ARG A 196 1.48 9.29 27.17
CA ARG A 196 0.47 10.09 27.88
C ARG A 196 -0.49 10.78 26.93
N ARG A 197 0.00 11.38 25.83
CA ARG A 197 -0.83 12.02 24.80
C ARG A 197 -1.73 11.02 24.10
N LEU A 198 -1.21 9.82 23.79
CA LEU A 198 -2.00 8.74 23.20
C LEU A 198 -3.13 8.29 24.13
N ARG A 199 -2.84 8.08 25.43
CA ARG A 199 -3.87 7.70 26.39
C ARG A 199 -5.03 8.69 26.42
N VAL A 200 -4.75 9.98 26.38
CA VAL A 200 -5.81 11.03 26.30
C VAL A 200 -6.72 10.86 25.08
N LYS A 201 -6.20 10.27 23.97
CA LYS A 201 -6.94 10.10 22.72
C LYS A 201 -7.61 8.72 22.59
N LEU A 202 -7.03 7.70 23.18
CA LEU A 202 -7.42 6.31 23.00
C LEU A 202 -8.22 5.75 24.15
N GLU A 203 -7.89 6.12 25.38
CA GLU A 203 -8.50 5.59 26.59
C GLU A 203 -9.78 6.35 26.96
N ASP A 204 -10.69 5.67 27.62
CA ASP A 204 -11.88 6.31 28.20
C ASP A 204 -11.49 6.98 29.54
N ASP A 205 -10.56 6.38 30.29
CA ASP A 205 -9.88 6.97 31.44
C ASP A 205 -8.35 6.92 31.26
N PRO A 206 -7.70 8.04 30.91
CA PRO A 206 -6.24 8.10 30.71
C PRO A 206 -5.40 7.77 31.96
N GLN A 207 -5.97 7.87 33.16
CA GLN A 207 -5.27 7.55 34.42
C GLN A 207 -5.30 6.05 34.72
N ASN A 208 -6.36 5.37 34.25
CA ASN A 208 -6.54 3.91 34.35
C ASN A 208 -6.62 3.29 32.96
N PRO A 209 -5.51 3.27 32.19
CA PRO A 209 -5.53 2.87 30.79
C PRO A 209 -5.83 1.38 30.63
N SER A 210 -6.71 1.06 29.66
CA SER A 210 -7.10 -0.30 29.32
C SER A 210 -6.39 -0.84 28.09
N PHE A 211 -5.98 0.04 27.18
CA PHE A 211 -5.36 -0.36 25.91
C PHE A 211 -3.83 -0.22 25.94
N VAL A 212 -3.31 0.93 26.38
CA VAL A 212 -1.85 1.16 26.46
C VAL A 212 -1.45 1.11 27.92
N THR A 213 -1.15 -0.09 28.42
CA THR A 213 -0.82 -0.30 29.84
C THR A 213 0.67 -0.13 30.12
N THR A 214 1.01 0.15 31.38
CA THR A 214 2.40 0.28 31.84
C THR A 214 2.92 -1.05 32.36
N VAL A 215 4.07 -1.48 31.82
CA VAL A 215 4.86 -2.56 32.40
C VAL A 215 5.93 -1.92 33.29
N TRP A 216 5.71 -1.95 34.61
CA TRP A 216 6.57 -1.26 35.59
C TRP A 216 8.04 -1.64 35.49
N GLY A 217 8.90 -0.65 35.48
CA GLY A 217 10.35 -0.84 35.35
C GLY A 217 10.84 -1.22 33.93
N PHE A 218 9.93 -1.44 32.96
CA PHE A 218 10.27 -1.89 31.61
C PHE A 218 9.80 -0.91 30.52
N GLY A 219 8.49 -0.78 30.37
CA GLY A 219 7.95 0.03 29.27
C GLY A 219 6.43 -0.04 29.19
N TYR A 220 5.92 -0.39 28.02
CA TYR A 220 4.50 -0.35 27.74
C TYR A 220 4.06 -1.57 26.94
N LYS A 221 2.75 -1.86 26.98
CA LYS A 221 2.13 -2.98 26.29
C LYS A 221 0.77 -2.56 25.72
N TRP A 222 0.42 -3.07 24.56
CA TRP A 222 -0.95 -3.01 24.05
C TRP A 222 -1.74 -4.21 24.60
N GLU A 223 -2.77 -3.94 25.37
CA GLU A 223 -3.70 -5.00 25.81
C GLU A 223 -4.66 -5.35 24.68
N ILE A 224 -5.05 -6.61 24.63
CA ILE A 224 -6.00 -7.17 23.66
C ILE A 224 -7.38 -7.19 24.26
#